data_f914eae4624c3729e88c26f4b1568309
#
_entry.id   f914eae4624c3729e88c26f4b1568309
#
_cell.length_a   1.000
_cell.length_b   1.000
_cell.length_c   1.000
_cell.angle_alpha   90.00
_cell.angle_beta   90.00
_cell.angle_gamma   90.00
#
_symmetry.space_group_name_H-M   'P 1'
#
loop_
_entity.id
_entity.type
_entity.pdbx_description
1 polymer ?
#
loop_
_entity_poly.entity_id
_entity_poly.type
_entity_poly.pdbx_seq_one_letter_code
_entity_poly.pdbx_strand_id
1 'polypeptide(L)'
;MKQEKKDRKQVLAIVLLISLFLNFSLLAFLIDTRHTWQQEQERPTFQYGTYVDDLSGSTTRKLFTIESGKEYVFYYYTESPQKVMAQGTCQFLTSGEGVLHEQSGAVCGYVIPMAGGDAELVWMKGEIVRVHHYDKAAILPSVS
;
A
#
# COMPACT_ATOMS: atom_id res chain seq x y z
N MET A 1 -25.37 -60.56 18.65
CA MET A 1 -24.89 -59.65 19.73
C MET A 1 -23.41 -59.22 19.58
N LYS A 2 -22.47 -60.05 19.27
CA LYS A 2 -21.06 -59.64 19.09
C LYS A 2 -20.83 -58.79 17.82
N GLN A 3 -21.52 -59.09 16.73
CA GLN A 3 -21.42 -58.39 15.45
C GLN A 3 -21.94 -56.95 15.57
N GLU A 4 -23.08 -56.76 16.16
CA GLU A 4 -23.74 -55.47 16.33
C GLU A 4 -22.92 -54.47 17.19
N LYS A 5 -22.19 -54.98 18.21
CA LYS A 5 -21.25 -54.19 19.01
C LYS A 5 -20.02 -53.73 18.22
N LYS A 6 -19.57 -54.54 17.25
CA LYS A 6 -18.43 -54.24 16.38
C LYS A 6 -18.80 -53.13 15.38
N ASP A 7 -20.01 -53.21 14.79
CA ASP A 7 -20.49 -52.24 13.81
C ASP A 7 -20.74 -50.88 14.44
N ARG A 8 -21.29 -50.82 15.66
CA ARG A 8 -21.44 -49.57 16.43
C ARG A 8 -20.10 -48.89 16.74
N LYS A 9 -19.06 -49.66 17.07
CA LYS A 9 -17.72 -49.10 17.31
C LYS A 9 -17.08 -48.56 16.04
N GLN A 10 -17.28 -49.19 14.89
CA GLN A 10 -16.80 -48.70 13.60
C GLN A 10 -17.51 -47.44 13.19
N VAL A 11 -18.82 -47.37 13.33
CA VAL A 11 -19.61 -46.15 13.04
C VAL A 11 -19.16 -45.03 13.93
N LEU A 12 -18.98 -45.23 15.24
CA LEU A 12 -18.51 -44.23 16.17
C LEU A 12 -17.10 -43.69 15.79
N ALA A 13 -16.19 -44.59 15.40
CA ALA A 13 -14.85 -44.23 14.96
C ALA A 13 -14.86 -43.38 13.68
N ILE A 14 -15.73 -43.66 12.73
CA ILE A 14 -15.91 -42.89 11.51
C ILE A 14 -16.47 -41.51 11.81
N VAL A 15 -17.47 -41.42 12.67
CA VAL A 15 -18.06 -40.11 13.09
C VAL A 15 -17.02 -39.25 13.80
N LEU A 16 -16.20 -39.82 14.68
CA LEU A 16 -15.13 -39.12 15.36
C LEU A 16 -14.06 -38.64 14.37
N LEU A 17 -13.66 -39.43 13.37
CA LEU A 17 -12.72 -39.01 12.34
C LEU A 17 -13.26 -37.87 11.49
N ILE A 18 -14.51 -37.93 11.08
CA ILE A 18 -15.16 -36.86 10.31
C ILE A 18 -15.23 -35.57 11.14
N SER A 19 -15.61 -35.68 12.41
CA SER A 19 -15.65 -34.53 13.32
C SER A 19 -14.26 -33.89 13.51
N LEU A 20 -13.23 -34.71 13.68
CA LEU A 20 -11.85 -34.25 13.81
C LEU A 20 -11.39 -33.52 12.55
N PHE A 21 -11.69 -34.08 11.38
CA PHE A 21 -11.34 -33.47 10.10
C PHE A 21 -12.04 -32.12 9.87
N LEU A 22 -13.35 -32.03 10.19
CA LEU A 22 -14.11 -30.79 10.11
C LEU A 22 -13.55 -29.72 11.05
N ASN A 23 -13.19 -30.07 12.29
CA ASN A 23 -12.60 -29.13 13.24
C ASN A 23 -11.22 -28.64 12.77
N PHE A 24 -10.39 -29.53 12.19
CA PHE A 24 -9.09 -29.14 11.63
C PHE A 24 -9.23 -28.20 10.43
N SER A 25 -10.18 -28.49 9.53
CA SER A 25 -10.47 -27.62 8.37
C SER A 25 -10.98 -26.24 8.78
N LEU A 26 -11.84 -26.19 9.80
CA LEU A 26 -12.34 -24.92 10.35
C LEU A 26 -11.22 -24.11 11.00
N LEU A 27 -10.33 -24.76 11.74
CA LEU A 27 -9.18 -24.12 12.36
C LEU A 27 -8.22 -23.54 11.31
N ALA A 28 -7.91 -24.31 10.25
CA ALA A 28 -7.08 -23.85 9.15
C ALA A 28 -7.68 -22.63 8.45
N PHE A 29 -8.99 -22.66 8.18
CA PHE A 29 -9.71 -21.53 7.59
C PHE A 29 -9.67 -20.28 8.48
N LEU A 30 -9.84 -20.44 9.80
CA LEU A 30 -9.76 -19.31 10.74
C LEU A 30 -8.35 -18.70 10.82
N ILE A 31 -7.31 -19.52 10.74
CA ILE A 31 -5.92 -19.05 10.72
C ILE A 31 -5.64 -18.28 9.44
N ASP A 32 -6.05 -18.81 8.29
CA ASP A 32 -5.86 -18.16 6.99
C ASP A 32 -6.61 -16.81 6.93
N THR A 33 -7.87 -16.80 7.39
CA THR A 33 -8.66 -15.56 7.46
C THR A 33 -8.00 -14.52 8.36
N ARG A 34 -7.48 -14.90 9.54
CA ARG A 34 -6.76 -13.98 10.42
C ARG A 34 -5.49 -13.42 9.78
N HIS A 35 -4.72 -14.26 9.07
CA HIS A 35 -3.53 -13.81 8.34
C HIS A 35 -3.87 -12.76 7.27
N THR A 36 -4.94 -12.97 6.53
CA THR A 36 -5.41 -12.03 5.50
C THR A 36 -5.84 -10.70 6.12
N TRP A 37 -6.59 -10.72 7.23
CA TRP A 37 -7.02 -9.51 7.94
C TRP A 37 -5.85 -8.73 8.56
N GLN A 38 -4.83 -9.41 9.07
CA GLN A 38 -3.64 -8.74 9.61
C GLN A 38 -2.83 -8.08 8.49
N GLN A 39 -2.68 -8.72 7.34
CA GLN A 39 -1.98 -8.13 6.19
C GLN A 39 -2.72 -6.89 5.64
N GLU A 40 -4.04 -6.86 5.68
CA GLU A 40 -4.81 -5.67 5.29
C GLU A 40 -4.67 -4.51 6.30
N GLN A 41 -4.55 -4.80 7.59
CA GLN A 41 -4.33 -3.77 8.62
C GLN A 41 -2.88 -3.24 8.64
N GLU A 42 -1.92 -4.01 8.17
CA GLU A 42 -0.50 -3.61 8.10
C GLU A 42 -0.12 -2.91 6.80
N ARG A 43 -1.05 -2.72 5.86
CA ARG A 43 -0.77 -1.97 4.63
C ARG A 43 -0.42 -0.53 4.99
N PRO A 44 0.76 -0.05 4.55
CA PRO A 44 1.14 1.32 4.79
C PRO A 44 0.13 2.25 4.11
N THR A 45 -0.38 3.21 4.89
CA THR A 45 -1.30 4.22 4.38
C THR A 45 -0.51 5.44 3.95
N PHE A 46 -0.81 5.97 2.76
CA PHE A 46 -0.18 7.18 2.27
C PHE A 46 -0.49 8.36 3.21
N GLN A 47 0.55 9.10 3.58
CA GLN A 47 0.43 10.34 4.36
C GLN A 47 0.52 11.52 3.42
N TYR A 48 -0.48 12.40 3.48
CA TYR A 48 -0.45 13.66 2.70
C TYR A 48 0.61 14.60 3.25
N GLY A 49 1.08 15.53 2.42
CA GLY A 49 2.06 16.51 2.80
C GLY A 49 3.26 16.54 1.85
N THR A 50 4.41 16.83 2.40
CA THR A 50 5.66 17.00 1.66
C THR A 50 6.63 15.88 1.99
N TYR A 51 7.24 15.34 0.96
CA TYR A 51 8.29 14.32 0.99
C TYR A 51 9.58 14.88 0.41
N VAL A 52 10.70 14.34 0.87
CA VAL A 52 12.04 14.76 0.44
C VAL A 52 12.80 13.58 -0.13
N ASP A 53 13.45 13.78 -1.25
CA ASP A 53 14.44 12.87 -1.83
C ASP A 53 15.85 13.22 -1.31
N ASP A 54 16.25 12.57 -0.22
CA ASP A 54 17.58 12.74 0.37
C ASP A 54 18.62 11.78 -0.22
N LEU A 55 18.21 10.81 -1.03
CA LEU A 55 19.05 9.70 -1.49
C LEU A 55 19.72 9.96 -2.84
N SER A 56 19.33 11.01 -3.54
CA SER A 56 19.83 11.23 -4.91
C SER A 56 21.29 11.63 -5.01
N GLY A 57 22.00 11.83 -3.87
CA GLY A 57 23.39 12.32 -3.88
C GLY A 57 23.58 13.66 -4.59
N SER A 58 22.48 14.27 -4.99
CA SER A 58 22.43 15.57 -5.66
C SER A 58 22.60 16.68 -4.64
N THR A 59 23.34 17.70 -5.01
CA THR A 59 23.43 18.95 -4.23
C THR A 59 22.10 19.72 -4.20
N THR A 60 21.14 19.32 -5.03
CA THR A 60 19.82 19.95 -5.14
C THR A 60 18.76 19.04 -4.56
N ARG A 61 18.17 19.50 -3.48
CA ARG A 61 17.06 18.81 -2.80
C ARG A 61 15.82 18.78 -3.67
N LYS A 62 15.21 17.61 -3.81
CA LYS A 62 13.97 17.44 -4.55
C LYS A 62 12.83 17.20 -3.56
N LEU A 63 11.71 17.84 -3.81
CA LEU A 63 10.50 17.72 -3.00
C LEU A 63 9.37 17.12 -3.82
N PHE A 64 8.66 16.18 -3.21
CA PHE A 64 7.41 15.65 -3.72
C PHE A 64 6.30 16.01 -2.76
N THR A 65 5.29 16.74 -3.23
CA THR A 65 4.20 17.23 -2.39
C THR A 65 2.88 16.76 -2.96
N ILE A 66 2.00 16.29 -2.07
CA ILE A 66 0.58 16.03 -2.40
C ILE A 66 -0.30 16.88 -1.51
N GLU A 67 -1.09 17.73 -2.15
CA GLU A 67 -2.11 18.54 -1.52
C GLU A 67 -3.47 17.83 -1.58
N SER A 68 -4.17 17.75 -0.45
CA SER A 68 -5.53 17.22 -0.38
C SER A 68 -6.56 18.32 -0.60
N GLY A 69 -7.46 18.11 -1.56
CA GLY A 69 -8.56 19.04 -1.88
C GLY A 69 -9.76 18.28 -2.44
N LYS A 70 -10.51 18.90 -3.35
CA LYS A 70 -11.54 18.20 -4.13
C LYS A 70 -10.93 17.10 -5.00
N GLU A 71 -9.72 17.36 -5.49
CA GLU A 71 -8.84 16.43 -6.17
C GLU A 71 -7.47 16.50 -5.48
N TYR A 72 -6.75 15.40 -5.47
CA TYR A 72 -5.39 15.40 -4.97
C TYR A 72 -4.46 15.93 -6.04
N VAL A 73 -3.75 17.02 -5.75
CA VAL A 73 -2.79 17.63 -6.67
C VAL A 73 -1.38 17.32 -6.19
N PHE A 74 -0.50 16.89 -7.09
CA PHE A 74 0.89 16.65 -6.76
C PHE A 74 1.82 17.60 -7.50
N TYR A 75 2.98 17.86 -6.86
CA TYR A 75 4.12 18.59 -7.41
C TYR A 75 5.40 17.84 -7.09
N TYR A 76 6.25 17.67 -8.08
CA TYR A 76 7.60 17.19 -7.93
C TYR A 76 8.56 18.23 -8.46
N TYR A 77 9.40 18.80 -7.59
CA TYR A 77 10.19 19.97 -7.91
C TYR A 77 11.52 20.02 -7.15
N THR A 78 12.49 20.79 -7.66
CA THR A 78 13.73 21.09 -6.95
C THR A 78 13.52 22.33 -6.06
N GLU A 79 14.13 22.33 -4.87
CA GLU A 79 13.98 23.41 -3.91
C GLU A 79 14.81 24.64 -4.27
N SER A 80 16.06 24.41 -4.73
CA SER A 80 16.99 25.50 -5.02
C SER A 80 17.96 25.15 -6.15
N PRO A 81 17.89 25.77 -7.35
CA PRO A 81 16.82 26.67 -7.78
C PRO A 81 15.48 25.97 -7.91
N GLN A 82 14.41 26.68 -7.65
CA GLN A 82 13.09 26.11 -7.71
C GLN A 82 12.69 25.83 -9.16
N LYS A 83 12.41 24.55 -9.46
CA LYS A 83 11.98 24.12 -10.79
C LYS A 83 11.02 22.95 -10.66
N VAL A 84 9.80 23.14 -11.15
CA VAL A 84 8.81 22.06 -11.24
C VAL A 84 9.24 21.09 -12.34
N MET A 85 9.40 19.81 -11.98
CA MET A 85 9.76 18.72 -12.87
C MET A 85 8.55 17.94 -13.33
N ALA A 86 7.55 17.77 -12.45
CA ALA A 86 6.27 17.15 -12.76
C ALA A 86 5.19 17.73 -11.86
N GLN A 87 3.98 17.85 -12.38
CA GLN A 87 2.78 18.27 -11.65
C GLN A 87 1.54 17.69 -12.30
N GLY A 88 0.50 17.51 -11.50
CA GLY A 88 -0.78 17.00 -12.00
C GLY A 88 -1.67 16.54 -10.87
N THR A 89 -2.50 15.54 -11.14
CA THR A 89 -3.43 14.97 -10.18
C THR A 89 -3.00 13.58 -9.75
N CYS A 90 -3.36 13.18 -8.53
CA CYS A 90 -3.14 11.86 -7.99
C CYS A 90 -4.47 11.19 -7.68
N GLN A 91 -4.67 9.98 -8.17
CA GLN A 91 -5.82 9.15 -7.85
C GLN A 91 -5.38 7.99 -6.97
N PHE A 92 -5.85 7.93 -5.72
CA PHE A 92 -5.56 6.82 -4.83
C PHE A 92 -6.46 5.63 -5.12
N LEU A 93 -5.84 4.44 -5.18
CA LEU A 93 -6.50 3.16 -5.31
C LEU A 93 -6.91 2.65 -3.91
N THR A 94 -7.82 1.68 -3.88
CA THR A 94 -8.24 1.01 -2.63
C THR A 94 -7.10 0.25 -1.94
N SER A 95 -6.07 -0.14 -2.71
CA SER A 95 -4.84 -0.76 -2.21
C SER A 95 -3.88 0.22 -1.53
N GLY A 96 -4.12 1.53 -1.65
CA GLY A 96 -3.33 2.59 -1.02
C GLY A 96 -2.30 3.26 -1.92
N GLU A 97 -1.99 2.67 -3.09
CA GLU A 97 -1.11 3.30 -4.08
C GLU A 97 -1.82 4.47 -4.77
N GLY A 98 -1.06 5.48 -5.17
CA GLY A 98 -1.54 6.60 -5.97
C GLY A 98 -1.08 6.51 -7.41
N VAL A 99 -1.99 6.77 -8.35
CA VAL A 99 -1.69 6.92 -9.77
C VAL A 99 -1.53 8.40 -10.07
N LEU A 100 -0.37 8.77 -10.61
CA LEU A 100 -0.03 10.15 -10.95
C LEU A 100 -0.38 10.42 -12.40
N HIS A 101 -1.20 11.44 -12.62
CA HIS A 101 -1.64 11.88 -13.95
C HIS A 101 -1.11 13.30 -14.23
N GLU A 102 -0.54 13.50 -15.39
CA GLU A 102 -0.23 14.84 -15.89
C GLU A 102 -1.51 15.67 -16.14
N GLN A 103 -1.35 16.97 -16.38
CA GLN A 103 -2.49 17.84 -16.76
C GLN A 103 -3.21 17.38 -18.03
N SER A 104 -2.53 16.64 -18.91
CA SER A 104 -3.12 15.99 -20.10
C SER A 104 -4.03 14.82 -19.76
N GLY A 105 -4.01 14.32 -18.52
CA GLY A 105 -4.67 13.10 -18.08
C GLY A 105 -3.85 11.81 -18.31
N ALA A 106 -2.69 11.90 -18.94
CA ALA A 106 -1.82 10.75 -19.13
C ALA A 106 -1.18 10.31 -17.81
N VAL A 107 -1.04 9.00 -17.59
CA VAL A 107 -0.33 8.46 -16.43
C VAL A 107 1.16 8.75 -16.58
N CYS A 108 1.75 9.44 -15.61
CA CYS A 108 3.17 9.75 -15.58
C CYS A 108 3.95 8.96 -14.53
N GLY A 109 3.27 8.36 -13.58
CA GLY A 109 3.91 7.56 -12.53
C GLY A 109 2.95 7.01 -11.48
N TYR A 110 3.55 6.47 -10.45
CA TYR A 110 2.85 5.91 -9.29
C TYR A 110 3.55 6.36 -8.01
N VAL A 111 2.78 6.52 -6.93
CA VAL A 111 3.30 6.69 -5.58
C VAL A 111 2.88 5.48 -4.76
N ILE A 112 3.85 4.80 -4.18
CA ILE A 112 3.66 3.57 -3.41
C ILE A 112 4.03 3.86 -1.97
N PRO A 113 3.07 3.83 -1.02
CA PRO A 113 3.36 4.04 0.39
C PRO A 113 4.21 2.89 0.95
N MET A 114 5.15 3.25 1.81
CA MET A 114 6.05 2.31 2.47
C MET A 114 5.87 2.36 4.00
N ALA A 115 6.39 1.33 4.68
CA ALA A 115 6.42 1.32 6.13
C ALA A 115 7.21 2.52 6.68
N GLY A 116 6.75 3.08 7.82
CA GLY A 116 7.41 4.23 8.45
C GLY A 116 7.00 5.59 7.90
N GLY A 117 6.05 5.65 6.96
CA GLY A 117 5.55 6.90 6.38
C GLY A 117 6.32 7.36 5.13
N ASP A 118 7.30 6.60 4.67
CA ASP A 118 8.02 6.84 3.43
C ASP A 118 7.17 6.46 2.20
N ALA A 119 7.63 6.83 1.01
CA ALA A 119 7.02 6.41 -0.24
C ALA A 119 8.08 6.16 -1.34
N GLU A 120 7.71 5.36 -2.33
CA GLU A 120 8.44 5.24 -3.59
C GLU A 120 7.66 5.90 -4.71
N LEU A 121 8.34 6.73 -5.48
CA LEU A 121 7.84 7.31 -6.73
C LEU A 121 8.38 6.47 -7.87
N VAL A 122 7.48 5.87 -8.64
CA VAL A 122 7.83 5.08 -9.83
C VAL A 122 7.39 5.87 -11.06
N TRP A 123 8.33 6.48 -11.75
CA TRP A 123 8.04 7.26 -12.95
C TRP A 123 7.95 6.37 -14.19
N MET A 124 7.04 6.67 -15.11
CA MET A 124 6.86 5.91 -16.36
C MET A 124 8.12 5.88 -17.24
N LYS A 125 9.06 6.81 -17.03
CA LYS A 125 10.38 6.84 -17.69
C LYS A 125 11.38 5.82 -17.14
N GLY A 126 10.97 5.01 -16.13
CA GLY A 126 11.79 3.96 -15.51
C GLY A 126 12.63 4.43 -14.33
N GLU A 127 12.49 5.67 -13.87
CA GLU A 127 13.14 6.17 -12.67
C GLU A 127 12.31 5.76 -11.42
N ILE A 128 12.97 5.23 -10.40
CA ILE A 128 12.39 4.93 -9.09
C ILE A 128 13.11 5.79 -8.07
N VAL A 129 12.35 6.56 -7.30
CA VAL A 129 12.87 7.49 -6.31
C VAL A 129 12.21 7.20 -4.97
N ARG A 130 13.02 6.92 -3.95
CA ARG A 130 12.52 6.80 -2.58
C ARG A 130 12.49 8.18 -1.94
N VAL A 131 11.35 8.51 -1.33
CA VAL A 131 11.12 9.79 -0.68
C VAL A 131 10.69 9.57 0.78
N HIS A 132 11.20 10.43 1.67
CA HIS A 132 10.89 10.40 3.09
C HIS A 132 9.88 11.46 3.44
N HIS A 133 8.90 11.13 4.29
CA HIS A 133 7.92 12.10 4.77
C HIS A 133 8.62 13.19 5.60
N TYR A 134 8.50 14.44 5.15
CA TYR A 134 9.18 15.58 5.74
C TYR A 134 8.25 16.47 6.55
N ASP A 135 7.09 16.83 6.00
CA ASP A 135 6.12 17.73 6.63
C ASP A 135 4.68 17.28 6.30
N LYS A 136 3.80 17.42 7.30
CA LYS A 136 2.36 17.16 7.12
C LYS A 136 1.70 18.22 6.25
N ALA A 137 2.27 19.43 6.18
CA ALA A 137 1.81 20.49 5.31
C ALA A 137 2.31 20.27 3.88
N ALA A 138 1.47 20.60 2.91
CA ALA A 138 1.88 20.66 1.51
C ALA A 138 2.68 21.96 1.26
N ILE A 139 4.01 21.81 1.16
CA ILE A 139 4.86 22.92 0.75
C ILE A 139 4.76 23.03 -0.77
N LEU A 140 4.14 24.09 -1.25
CA LEU A 140 3.91 24.29 -2.68
C LEU A 140 5.05 25.07 -3.32
N PRO A 141 5.41 24.75 -4.58
CA PRO A 141 6.36 25.57 -5.32
C PRO A 141 5.78 26.98 -5.54
N SER A 142 6.60 28.01 -5.38
CA SER A 142 6.22 29.37 -5.71
C SER A 142 5.97 29.47 -7.21
N VAL A 143 4.74 29.71 -7.60
CA VAL A 143 4.40 29.92 -9.01
C VAL A 143 4.81 31.37 -9.33
N SER A 144 5.92 31.54 -10.03
CA SER A 144 6.35 32.82 -10.60
C SER A 144 5.87 32.96 -12.03
#